data_6d4e1d7a84daf24e4b9aa5c5a9ae55e7
#
_entry.id   6d4e1d7a84daf24e4b9aa5c5a9ae55e7
#
_cell.length_a   1.000
_cell.length_b   1.000
_cell.length_c   1.000
_cell.angle_alpha   90.00
_cell.angle_beta   90.00
_cell.angle_gamma   90.00
#
_symmetry.space_group_name_H-M   'P 1'
#
loop_
_entity.id
_entity.type
_entity.pdbx_description
1 polymer ?
#
loop_
_entity_poly.entity_id
_entity_poly.type
_entity_poly.pdbx_seq_one_letter_code
_entity_poly.pdbx_strand_id
1 'polypeptide(L)'
;MNDYNVPVHSTRTLIKAGIVAVIIASLVLITCILPAEYNIDPTGIGKALGLTAIAEASEKPPTLNIDRGVQEKALRTDNVEIIIPAGKGLEYKLYMDKYAHVEYEWTTNGAELYFDFHGEPEGDTTGYFESFAITTSNNMKGSLTTPFKGVHGWYWKNKSDKPIVVSLTMKGFYTIKG
;
A
#
# COMPACT_ATOMS: atom_id res chain seq x y z
N MET A 1 16.95 -42.93 42.79
CA MET A 1 17.41 -42.84 41.40
C MET A 1 16.35 -43.48 40.55
N ASN A 2 15.59 -42.74 39.76
CA ASN A 2 14.64 -43.33 38.82
C ASN A 2 15.40 -43.66 37.52
N ASP A 3 15.62 -44.93 37.29
CA ASP A 3 16.13 -45.41 36.00
C ASP A 3 15.05 -45.26 34.95
N TYR A 4 15.16 -44.17 34.13
CA TYR A 4 14.35 -44.03 32.94
C TYR A 4 14.84 -45.09 31.91
N ASN A 5 14.08 -46.14 31.78
CA ASN A 5 14.32 -47.18 30.76
C ASN A 5 13.84 -46.60 29.39
N VAL A 6 14.75 -45.95 28.68
CA VAL A 6 14.47 -45.42 27.33
C VAL A 6 14.40 -46.61 26.39
N PRO A 7 13.28 -46.84 25.66
CA PRO A 7 13.18 -47.97 24.73
C PRO A 7 14.16 -47.75 23.55
N VAL A 8 15.17 -48.57 23.46
CA VAL A 8 16.15 -48.56 22.35
C VAL A 8 15.57 -49.34 21.20
N HIS A 9 15.27 -48.65 20.07
CA HIS A 9 14.84 -49.35 18.84
C HIS A 9 15.96 -50.16 18.19
N SER A 10 15.63 -51.32 17.63
CA SER A 10 16.62 -52.16 16.94
C SER A 10 17.15 -51.43 15.69
N THR A 11 18.43 -51.65 15.35
CA THR A 11 19.06 -51.11 14.13
C THR A 11 18.25 -51.41 12.88
N ARG A 12 17.64 -52.58 12.80
CA ARG A 12 16.77 -53.00 11.69
C ARG A 12 15.51 -52.13 11.60
N THR A 13 14.93 -51.77 12.72
CA THR A 13 13.75 -50.84 12.78
C THR A 13 14.12 -49.42 12.35
N LEU A 14 15.31 -48.95 12.78
CA LEU A 14 15.81 -47.64 12.38
C LEU A 14 16.11 -47.56 10.88
N ILE A 15 16.72 -48.59 10.32
CA ILE A 15 16.99 -48.68 8.86
C ILE A 15 15.67 -48.68 8.08
N LYS A 16 14.68 -49.49 8.49
CA LYS A 16 13.36 -49.48 7.81
C LYS A 16 12.68 -48.13 7.90
N ALA A 17 12.68 -47.50 9.05
CA ALA A 17 12.11 -46.15 9.24
C ALA A 17 12.85 -45.11 8.36
N GLY A 18 14.19 -45.18 8.27
CA GLY A 18 14.99 -44.33 7.42
C GLY A 18 14.64 -44.49 5.93
N ILE A 19 14.48 -45.73 5.45
CA ILE A 19 14.07 -45.98 4.05
C ILE A 19 12.68 -45.38 3.77
N VAL A 20 11.73 -45.62 4.65
CA VAL A 20 10.37 -45.05 4.51
C VAL A 20 10.42 -43.53 4.48
N ALA A 21 11.19 -42.90 5.38
CA ALA A 21 11.36 -41.45 5.44
C ALA A 21 11.96 -40.90 4.12
N VAL A 22 12.98 -41.56 3.55
CA VAL A 22 13.55 -41.14 2.26
C VAL A 22 12.53 -41.22 1.12
N ILE A 23 11.74 -42.32 1.08
CA ILE A 23 10.68 -42.45 0.07
C ILE A 23 9.67 -41.32 0.17
N ILE A 24 9.17 -41.03 1.39
CA ILE A 24 8.20 -39.90 1.62
C ILE A 24 8.83 -38.58 1.23
N ALA A 25 10.07 -38.32 1.66
CA ALA A 25 10.78 -37.08 1.33
C ALA A 25 10.95 -36.90 -0.19
N SER A 26 11.29 -37.97 -0.90
CA SER A 26 11.43 -37.95 -2.37
C SER A 26 10.10 -37.69 -3.06
N LEU A 27 9.01 -38.27 -2.59
CA LEU A 27 7.67 -38.03 -3.11
C LEU A 27 7.28 -36.54 -2.91
N VAL A 28 7.44 -35.99 -1.71
CA VAL A 28 7.15 -34.58 -1.41
C VAL A 28 8.04 -33.64 -2.23
N LEU A 29 9.31 -33.97 -2.38
CA LEU A 29 10.23 -33.19 -3.21
C LEU A 29 9.72 -33.08 -4.65
N ILE A 30 9.38 -34.22 -5.27
CA ILE A 30 9.00 -34.27 -6.68
C ILE A 30 7.60 -33.73 -6.93
N THR A 31 6.66 -33.97 -6.03
CA THR A 31 5.23 -33.55 -6.25
C THR A 31 4.88 -32.17 -5.71
N CYS A 32 5.64 -31.66 -4.75
CA CYS A 32 5.34 -30.39 -4.11
C CYS A 32 6.47 -29.37 -4.23
N ILE A 33 7.68 -29.70 -3.79
CA ILE A 33 8.76 -28.72 -3.69
C ILE A 33 9.28 -28.31 -5.08
N LEU A 34 9.59 -29.22 -5.95
CA LEU A 34 10.07 -28.88 -7.29
C LEU A 34 9.05 -28.10 -8.11
N PRO A 35 7.76 -28.43 -8.11
CA PRO A 35 6.75 -27.58 -8.75
C PRO A 35 6.61 -26.18 -8.15
N ALA A 36 6.62 -26.06 -6.82
CA ALA A 36 6.40 -24.79 -6.14
C ALA A 36 7.59 -23.83 -6.23
N GLU A 37 8.82 -24.35 -6.18
CA GLU A 37 10.03 -23.52 -6.13
C GLU A 37 10.70 -23.34 -7.50
N TYR A 38 10.63 -24.35 -8.36
CA TYR A 38 11.41 -24.39 -9.60
C TYR A 38 10.57 -24.56 -10.87
N ASN A 39 9.23 -24.59 -10.74
CA ASN A 39 8.31 -24.86 -11.87
C ASN A 39 8.61 -26.19 -12.60
N ILE A 40 9.20 -27.16 -11.90
CA ILE A 40 9.54 -28.48 -12.44
C ILE A 40 8.51 -29.50 -11.95
N ASP A 41 7.58 -29.90 -12.80
CA ASP A 41 6.48 -30.81 -12.45
C ASP A 41 6.47 -32.04 -13.36
N PRO A 42 7.33 -33.06 -13.12
CA PRO A 42 7.38 -34.25 -13.92
C PRO A 42 6.15 -35.16 -13.76
N THR A 43 5.35 -34.95 -12.73
CA THR A 43 4.18 -35.79 -12.41
C THR A 43 2.85 -35.17 -12.80
N GLY A 44 2.81 -33.87 -13.05
CA GLY A 44 1.57 -33.07 -13.24
C GLY A 44 0.76 -32.82 -11.96
N ILE A 45 1.19 -33.37 -10.82
CA ILE A 45 0.51 -33.20 -9.53
C ILE A 45 0.66 -31.76 -9.04
N GLY A 46 1.84 -31.17 -9.20
CA GLY A 46 2.10 -29.80 -8.82
C GLY A 46 1.17 -28.81 -9.53
N LYS A 47 0.97 -28.98 -10.83
CA LYS A 47 0.03 -28.19 -11.61
C LYS A 47 -1.42 -28.40 -11.18
N ALA A 48 -1.82 -29.66 -10.95
CA ALA A 48 -3.15 -29.99 -10.48
C ALA A 48 -3.49 -29.37 -9.11
N LEU A 49 -2.48 -29.20 -8.25
CA LEU A 49 -2.57 -28.57 -6.94
C LEU A 49 -2.35 -27.03 -6.98
N GLY A 50 -2.06 -26.44 -8.15
CA GLY A 50 -1.79 -25.02 -8.30
C GLY A 50 -0.40 -24.56 -7.79
N LEU A 51 0.51 -25.51 -7.49
CA LEU A 51 1.83 -25.20 -6.92
C LEU A 51 2.78 -24.54 -7.94
N THR A 52 2.66 -24.89 -9.23
CA THR A 52 3.46 -24.25 -10.29
C THR A 52 3.18 -22.75 -10.42
N ALA A 53 1.97 -22.29 -10.07
CA ALA A 53 1.63 -20.86 -10.08
C ALA A 53 2.44 -20.04 -9.08
N ILE A 54 2.94 -20.66 -8.01
CA ILE A 54 3.79 -20.00 -7.00
C ILE A 54 5.15 -19.69 -7.63
N ALA A 55 5.79 -20.67 -8.28
CA ALA A 55 7.06 -20.47 -8.98
C ALA A 55 6.91 -19.44 -10.13
N GLU A 56 5.83 -19.55 -10.93
CA GLU A 56 5.55 -18.60 -12.01
C GLU A 56 5.38 -17.16 -11.52
N ALA A 57 4.72 -16.96 -10.37
CA ALA A 57 4.57 -15.66 -9.76
C ALA A 57 5.91 -15.07 -9.27
N SER A 58 6.85 -15.93 -8.87
CA SER A 58 8.17 -15.52 -8.41
C SER A 58 9.14 -15.23 -9.57
N GLU A 59 9.01 -15.93 -10.70
CA GLU A 59 9.86 -15.74 -11.88
C GLU A 59 9.49 -14.50 -12.72
N LYS A 60 8.25 -14.07 -12.65
CA LYS A 60 7.79 -12.85 -13.30
C LYS A 60 7.58 -11.76 -12.25
N PRO A 61 8.59 -10.96 -11.92
CA PRO A 61 8.31 -9.73 -11.23
C PRO A 61 7.28 -8.98 -12.08
N PRO A 62 6.20 -8.44 -11.49
CA PRO A 62 5.26 -7.65 -12.26
C PRO A 62 6.07 -6.59 -12.98
N THR A 63 6.05 -6.61 -14.31
CA THR A 63 6.60 -5.52 -15.12
C THR A 63 5.72 -4.32 -14.81
N LEU A 64 6.08 -3.61 -13.74
CA LEU A 64 5.54 -2.29 -13.48
C LEU A 64 5.96 -1.43 -14.67
N ASN A 65 5.06 -1.31 -15.63
CA ASN A 65 5.20 -0.29 -16.66
C ASN A 65 4.97 1.06 -15.95
N ILE A 66 6.05 1.60 -15.38
CA ILE A 66 6.06 2.89 -14.66
C ILE A 66 6.27 4.02 -15.68
N ASP A 67 5.66 3.95 -16.83
CA ASP A 67 5.60 5.12 -17.71
C ASP A 67 4.62 6.12 -17.08
N ARG A 68 5.17 6.99 -16.25
CA ARG A 68 4.43 8.09 -15.60
C ARG A 68 4.34 9.32 -16.48
N GLY A 69 4.89 9.27 -17.71
CA GLY A 69 4.97 10.40 -18.60
C GLY A 69 5.84 11.55 -18.07
N VAL A 70 6.01 12.56 -18.90
CA VAL A 70 6.65 13.82 -18.51
C VAL A 70 5.62 14.69 -17.83
N GLN A 71 5.95 15.25 -16.66
CA GLN A 71 5.09 16.20 -15.98
C GLN A 71 5.14 17.55 -16.69
N GLU A 72 4.01 18.03 -17.20
CA GLU A 72 3.93 19.30 -17.94
C GLU A 72 4.08 20.51 -17.02
N LYS A 73 3.65 20.38 -15.75
CA LYS A 73 3.77 21.47 -14.77
C LYS A 73 5.14 21.47 -14.13
N ALA A 74 5.68 22.65 -13.88
CA ALA A 74 6.94 22.79 -13.16
C ALA A 74 6.79 22.35 -11.69
N LEU A 75 7.88 21.79 -11.16
CA LEU A 75 7.98 21.52 -9.70
C LEU A 75 7.91 22.87 -8.95
N ARG A 76 7.04 22.93 -7.97
CA ARG A 76 6.87 24.11 -7.11
C ARG A 76 6.79 23.76 -5.63
N THR A 77 7.03 24.73 -4.79
CA THR A 77 6.86 24.64 -3.34
C THR A 77 6.07 25.86 -2.88
N ASP A 78 5.01 25.63 -2.12
CA ASP A 78 4.18 26.69 -1.57
C ASP A 78 3.97 26.45 -0.08
N ASN A 79 3.88 27.58 0.66
CA ASN A 79 3.51 27.62 2.07
C ASN A 79 2.32 28.55 2.20
N VAL A 80 1.25 28.09 2.83
CA VAL A 80 0.02 28.86 3.01
C VAL A 80 -0.51 28.72 4.43
N GLU A 81 -1.07 29.82 4.93
CA GLU A 81 -1.86 29.81 6.18
C GLU A 81 -3.34 29.93 5.83
N ILE A 82 -4.14 29.02 6.38
CA ILE A 82 -5.56 28.91 6.10
C ILE A 82 -6.33 29.02 7.43
N ILE A 83 -7.21 29.99 7.53
CA ILE A 83 -8.05 30.16 8.72
C ILE A 83 -9.37 29.44 8.51
N ILE A 84 -9.66 28.46 9.38
CA ILE A 84 -10.91 27.72 9.37
C ILE A 84 -11.79 28.25 10.49
N PRO A 85 -12.88 28.97 10.17
CA PRO A 85 -13.75 29.56 11.18
C PRO A 85 -14.40 28.49 12.08
N ALA A 86 -14.81 28.92 13.27
CA ALA A 86 -15.51 28.07 14.23
C ALA A 86 -16.73 27.38 13.60
N GLY A 87 -16.84 26.06 13.78
CA GLY A 87 -17.96 25.26 13.26
C GLY A 87 -18.02 25.12 11.74
N LYS A 88 -17.03 25.62 10.98
CA LYS A 88 -17.04 25.59 9.50
C LYS A 88 -16.09 24.55 8.94
N GLY A 89 -16.31 24.16 7.69
CA GLY A 89 -15.38 23.43 6.85
C GLY A 89 -14.78 24.35 5.80
N LEU A 90 -13.60 23.99 5.30
CA LEU A 90 -12.93 24.69 4.22
C LEU A 90 -12.17 23.68 3.37
N GLU A 91 -12.17 23.90 2.07
CA GLU A 91 -11.37 23.14 1.10
C GLU A 91 -10.24 24.01 0.56
N TYR A 92 -9.09 23.38 0.35
CA TYR A 92 -7.98 23.98 -0.39
C TYR A 92 -7.59 23.03 -1.51
N LYS A 93 -7.69 23.49 -2.76
CA LYS A 93 -7.66 22.63 -3.93
C LYS A 93 -6.51 22.95 -4.88
N LEU A 94 -5.96 21.90 -5.43
CA LEU A 94 -4.92 21.86 -6.46
C LEU A 94 -5.50 21.24 -7.72
N TYR A 95 -5.11 21.73 -8.90
CA TYR A 95 -5.34 21.04 -10.14
C TYR A 95 -4.07 20.28 -10.55
N MET A 96 -4.20 18.98 -10.75
CA MET A 96 -3.08 18.06 -10.99
C MET A 96 -3.37 17.17 -12.20
N ASP A 97 -2.31 16.91 -12.99
CA ASP A 97 -2.39 15.93 -14.07
C ASP A 97 -2.30 14.51 -13.53
N LYS A 98 -2.70 13.53 -14.33
CA LYS A 98 -2.53 12.12 -13.97
C LYS A 98 -1.06 11.82 -13.72
N TYR A 99 -0.76 11.06 -12.66
CA TYR A 99 0.58 10.72 -12.20
C TYR A 99 1.44 11.89 -11.68
N ALA A 100 0.86 13.08 -11.55
CA ALA A 100 1.53 14.17 -10.86
C ALA A 100 1.75 13.83 -9.39
N HIS A 101 2.91 14.22 -8.85
CA HIS A 101 3.27 13.96 -7.47
C HIS A 101 3.19 15.23 -6.63
N VAL A 102 2.66 15.10 -5.42
CA VAL A 102 2.68 16.12 -4.38
C VAL A 102 3.08 15.51 -3.05
N GLU A 103 3.99 16.16 -2.35
CA GLU A 103 4.30 15.95 -0.93
C GLU A 103 3.68 17.09 -0.14
N TYR A 104 3.17 16.82 1.05
CA TYR A 104 2.58 17.85 1.90
C TYR A 104 2.83 17.61 3.39
N GLU A 105 2.81 18.69 4.12
CA GLU A 105 2.76 18.73 5.57
C GLU A 105 1.82 19.84 6.00
N TRP A 106 0.91 19.55 6.91
CA TRP A 106 0.12 20.59 7.56
C TRP A 106 0.13 20.41 9.08
N THR A 107 0.02 21.52 9.77
CA THR A 107 -0.10 21.59 11.23
C THR A 107 -1.07 22.65 11.64
N THR A 108 -1.64 22.52 12.84
CA THR A 108 -2.39 23.55 13.51
C THR A 108 -1.63 24.04 14.76
N ASN A 109 -2.19 25.02 15.45
CA ASN A 109 -1.71 25.47 16.77
C ASN A 109 -2.04 24.50 17.93
N GLY A 110 -2.24 23.20 17.63
CA GLY A 110 -2.53 22.14 18.59
C GLY A 110 -3.98 21.67 18.63
N ALA A 111 -4.90 22.41 17.99
CA ALA A 111 -6.30 22.02 17.89
C ALA A 111 -6.53 20.97 16.80
N GLU A 112 -7.33 19.94 17.07
CA GLU A 112 -7.68 18.91 16.11
C GLU A 112 -8.71 19.36 15.10
N LEU A 113 -8.54 18.94 13.85
CA LEU A 113 -9.48 19.09 12.74
C LEU A 113 -9.84 17.72 12.17
N TYR A 114 -11.10 17.52 11.80
CA TYR A 114 -11.42 16.46 10.84
C TYR A 114 -10.81 16.85 9.50
N PHE A 115 -10.23 15.89 8.84
CA PHE A 115 -9.44 16.04 7.64
C PHE A 115 -9.80 14.96 6.63
N ASP A 116 -9.97 15.36 5.37
CA ASP A 116 -10.16 14.48 4.23
C ASP A 116 -9.30 14.99 3.07
N PHE A 117 -8.30 14.21 2.67
CA PHE A 117 -7.53 14.45 1.46
C PHE A 117 -8.13 13.63 0.33
N HIS A 118 -8.71 14.29 -0.64
CA HIS A 118 -9.48 13.65 -1.70
C HIS A 118 -9.18 14.24 -3.09
N GLY A 119 -9.68 13.56 -4.12
CA GLY A 119 -9.58 13.99 -5.51
C GLY A 119 -10.89 13.80 -6.27
N GLU A 120 -11.17 14.72 -7.19
CA GLU A 120 -12.30 14.75 -8.10
C GLU A 120 -11.80 14.63 -9.54
N PRO A 121 -12.19 13.59 -10.31
CA PRO A 121 -11.75 13.45 -11.71
C PRO A 121 -12.24 14.60 -12.57
N GLU A 122 -11.39 15.05 -13.51
CA GLU A 122 -11.79 16.06 -14.48
C GLU A 122 -12.92 15.54 -15.37
N GLY A 123 -13.95 16.35 -15.54
CA GLY A 123 -15.11 16.02 -16.37
C GLY A 123 -16.15 15.12 -15.72
N ASP A 124 -15.97 14.73 -14.45
CA ASP A 124 -17.02 14.03 -13.72
C ASP A 124 -18.22 14.95 -13.47
N THR A 125 -19.42 14.45 -13.77
CA THR A 125 -20.70 15.15 -13.56
C THR A 125 -21.60 14.46 -12.52
N THR A 126 -21.10 13.38 -11.93
CA THR A 126 -21.86 12.59 -10.95
C THR A 126 -21.65 13.05 -9.51
N GLY A 127 -20.64 13.91 -9.28
CA GLY A 127 -20.21 14.33 -7.95
C GLY A 127 -19.32 13.27 -7.26
N TYR A 128 -18.72 12.36 -8.04
CA TYR A 128 -17.77 11.39 -7.52
C TYR A 128 -16.49 12.07 -7.04
N PHE A 129 -16.01 11.64 -5.90
CA PHE A 129 -14.67 11.94 -5.41
C PHE A 129 -14.07 10.70 -4.73
N GLU A 130 -12.76 10.63 -4.70
CA GLU A 130 -12.01 9.56 -4.05
C GLU A 130 -11.20 10.12 -2.89
N SER A 131 -11.46 9.62 -1.67
CA SER A 131 -10.68 9.99 -0.48
C SER A 131 -9.44 9.11 -0.37
N PHE A 132 -8.28 9.75 -0.23
CA PHE A 132 -6.98 9.09 -0.08
C PHE A 132 -6.55 8.97 1.38
N ALA A 133 -6.98 9.92 2.21
CA ALA A 133 -6.69 9.92 3.64
C ALA A 133 -7.77 10.66 4.43
N ILE A 134 -8.35 10.00 5.42
CA ILE A 134 -9.35 10.57 6.33
C ILE A 134 -8.88 10.37 7.76
N THR A 135 -8.89 11.44 8.57
CA THR A 135 -8.54 11.36 9.99
C THR A 135 -9.06 12.56 10.78
N THR A 136 -8.85 12.52 12.09
CA THR A 136 -8.94 13.70 12.98
C THR A 136 -7.58 13.85 13.65
N SER A 137 -6.92 14.98 13.41
CA SER A 137 -5.56 15.24 13.88
C SER A 137 -5.30 16.74 13.94
N ASN A 138 -4.21 17.13 14.58
CA ASN A 138 -3.67 18.48 14.57
C ASN A 138 -2.48 18.68 13.64
N ASN A 139 -2.01 17.61 13.01
CA ASN A 139 -0.94 17.63 12.00
C ASN A 139 -0.99 16.36 11.13
N MET A 140 -0.44 16.45 9.93
CA MET A 140 -0.23 15.30 9.06
C MET A 140 0.85 15.58 8.03
N LYS A 141 1.62 14.55 7.68
CA LYS A 141 2.52 14.52 6.51
C LYS A 141 2.07 13.42 5.58
N GLY A 142 2.15 13.68 4.29
CA GLY A 142 1.79 12.68 3.30
C GLY A 142 2.32 13.01 1.92
N SER A 143 2.08 12.09 1.01
CA SER A 143 2.32 12.28 -0.41
C SER A 143 1.27 11.56 -1.24
N LEU A 144 1.02 12.06 -2.43
CA LEU A 144 0.13 11.44 -3.40
C LEU A 144 0.78 11.49 -4.78
N THR A 145 0.73 10.38 -5.51
CA THR A 145 0.84 10.36 -6.96
C THR A 145 -0.57 10.16 -7.51
N THR A 146 -1.09 11.14 -8.21
CA THR A 146 -2.50 11.19 -8.61
C THR A 146 -2.89 10.02 -9.52
N PRO A 147 -3.97 9.29 -9.24
CA PRO A 147 -4.45 8.21 -10.11
C PRO A 147 -5.14 8.73 -11.37
N PHE A 148 -5.63 9.97 -11.35
CA PHE A 148 -6.34 10.62 -12.46
C PHE A 148 -6.02 12.12 -12.52
N LYS A 149 -6.26 12.71 -13.67
CA LYS A 149 -6.25 14.16 -13.87
C LYS A 149 -7.49 14.77 -13.24
N GLY A 150 -7.35 15.87 -12.51
CA GLY A 150 -8.47 16.53 -11.89
C GLY A 150 -8.09 17.44 -10.73
N VAL A 151 -9.06 17.70 -9.88
CA VAL A 151 -8.91 18.52 -8.69
C VAL A 151 -8.59 17.63 -7.51
N HIS A 152 -7.53 17.94 -6.79
CA HIS A 152 -7.10 17.20 -5.59
C HIS A 152 -6.87 18.20 -4.47
N GLY A 153 -7.13 17.82 -3.24
CA GLY A 153 -6.91 18.77 -2.14
C GLY A 153 -7.44 18.30 -0.80
N TRP A 154 -7.45 19.23 0.09
CA TRP A 154 -7.77 18.99 1.49
C TRP A 154 -9.10 19.62 1.84
N TYR A 155 -9.92 18.88 2.56
CA TYR A 155 -11.06 19.39 3.31
C TYR A 155 -10.74 19.30 4.80
N TRP A 156 -10.89 20.41 5.51
CA TRP A 156 -10.82 20.45 6.96
C TRP A 156 -12.15 20.89 7.54
N LYS A 157 -12.57 20.26 8.63
CA LYS A 157 -13.75 20.64 9.41
C LYS A 157 -13.33 20.98 10.82
N ASN A 158 -13.54 22.26 11.17
CA ASN A 158 -13.41 22.77 12.52
C ASN A 158 -14.72 22.51 13.28
N LYS A 159 -14.68 21.65 14.30
CA LYS A 159 -15.83 21.35 15.17
C LYS A 159 -15.82 22.14 16.47
N SER A 160 -14.80 22.98 16.69
CA SER A 160 -14.65 23.81 17.88
C SER A 160 -15.40 25.15 17.74
N ASP A 161 -15.45 25.88 18.83
CA ASP A 161 -16.06 27.23 18.95
C ASP A 161 -15.11 28.39 18.63
N LYS A 162 -13.86 28.05 18.23
CA LYS A 162 -12.81 29.04 17.91
C LYS A 162 -12.26 28.79 16.51
N PRO A 163 -11.81 29.84 15.80
CA PRO A 163 -11.10 29.65 14.54
C PRO A 163 -9.78 28.91 14.77
N ILE A 164 -9.42 28.03 13.81
CA ILE A 164 -8.17 27.26 13.80
C ILE A 164 -7.38 27.67 12.57
N VAL A 165 -6.09 27.93 12.76
CA VAL A 165 -5.15 28.20 11.67
C VAL A 165 -4.46 26.91 11.28
N VAL A 166 -4.48 26.59 9.98
CA VAL A 166 -3.71 25.50 9.36
C VAL A 166 -2.54 26.12 8.61
N SER A 167 -1.33 25.72 8.97
CA SER A 167 -0.12 25.99 8.19
C SER A 167 0.12 24.80 7.27
N LEU A 168 0.00 24.99 5.96
CA LEU A 168 0.17 23.96 4.94
C LEU A 168 1.41 24.24 4.10
N THR A 169 2.31 23.30 4.00
CA THR A 169 3.43 23.27 3.07
C THR A 169 3.18 22.20 2.02
N MET A 170 3.42 22.53 0.76
CA MET A 170 3.23 21.60 -0.37
C MET A 170 4.41 21.69 -1.32
N LYS A 171 4.84 20.56 -1.88
CA LYS A 171 5.86 20.48 -2.92
C LYS A 171 5.46 19.45 -3.97
N GLY A 172 5.41 19.85 -5.23
CA GLY A 172 4.95 18.93 -6.28
C GLY A 172 4.67 19.61 -7.62
N PHE A 173 3.92 18.90 -8.46
CA PHE A 173 3.55 19.31 -9.81
C PHE A 173 2.06 19.63 -9.88
N TYR A 174 1.69 20.87 -9.63
CA TYR A 174 0.29 21.30 -9.55
C TYR A 174 0.11 22.78 -9.93
N THR A 175 -1.13 23.19 -10.13
CA THR A 175 -1.55 24.58 -10.06
C THR A 175 -2.55 24.77 -8.90
N ILE A 176 -2.48 25.87 -8.19
CA ILE A 176 -3.44 26.19 -7.13
C ILE A 176 -4.75 26.59 -7.80
N LYS A 177 -5.85 25.97 -7.35
CA LYS A 177 -7.19 26.31 -7.85
C LYS A 177 -7.89 27.35 -6.96
N GLY A 178 -7.49 27.44 -5.69
CA GLY A 178 -8.09 28.34 -4.69
C GLY A 178 -9.11 27.65 -3.82
#